data_49a11e083a67333d64ff7aac3d776e55
#
_entry.id   49a11e083a67333d64ff7aac3d776e55
#
_cell.length_a   1.000
_cell.length_b   1.000
_cell.length_c   1.000
_cell.angle_alpha   90.00
_cell.angle_beta   90.00
_cell.angle_gamma   90.00
#
_symmetry.space_group_name_H-M   'P 1'
#
loop_
_entity.id
_entity.type
_entity.pdbx_description
1 polymer ?
#
loop_
_entity_poly.entity_id
_entity_poly.type
_entity_poly.pdbx_seq_one_letter_code
_entity_poly.pdbx_strand_id
1 'polypeptide(L)'
;MGIFKKTVRSAMVREDFAKLPRHVAIIMDGNGRWAKKHKLNVAMGHRQGVETLREVIRHTDDLKIEALTIYAFSTENWNRSKEEVGALMQLILDFFKSEIDELMEKNVRILILGEKDVFPGKQREVLIEAENRSAANTGLTLNICLNYGGRAELT
;
A
#
# COMPACT_ATOMS: atom_id res chain seq x y z
N MET A 1 -21.32 -14.72 11.59
CA MET A 1 -21.42 -16.05 10.93
C MET A 1 -21.50 -15.84 9.42
N GLY A 2 -20.51 -16.29 8.71
CA GLY A 2 -20.08 -15.83 7.41
C GLY A 2 -20.88 -16.35 6.22
N ILE A 3 -21.43 -15.44 5.45
CA ILE A 3 -22.06 -15.73 4.14
C ILE A 3 -21.38 -14.96 2.99
N PHE A 4 -20.48 -14.00 3.25
CA PHE A 4 -19.86 -13.17 2.20
C PHE A 4 -18.48 -13.60 1.71
N LYS A 5 -17.92 -14.71 2.20
CA LYS A 5 -16.55 -15.14 1.83
C LYS A 5 -16.45 -16.07 0.60
N LYS A 6 -17.53 -16.46 -0.04
CA LYS A 6 -17.47 -17.48 -1.11
C LYS A 6 -17.83 -17.02 -2.51
N THR A 7 -18.44 -15.86 -2.69
CA THR A 7 -19.01 -15.46 -3.99
C THR A 7 -18.09 -14.57 -4.85
N VAL A 8 -17.11 -13.91 -4.26
CA VAL A 8 -16.20 -13.01 -5.01
C VAL A 8 -15.06 -13.78 -5.67
N ARG A 9 -14.67 -14.94 -5.17
CA ARG A 9 -13.56 -15.74 -5.68
C ARG A 9 -13.81 -16.46 -7.02
N SER A 10 -15.07 -16.59 -7.46
CA SER A 10 -15.43 -17.43 -8.61
C SER A 10 -15.79 -16.66 -9.89
N ALA A 11 -16.04 -15.36 -9.83
CA ALA A 11 -16.55 -14.61 -10.97
C ALA A 11 -15.49 -13.73 -11.69
N MET A 12 -14.30 -13.57 -11.16
CA MET A 12 -13.29 -12.66 -11.74
C MET A 12 -12.12 -13.33 -12.48
N VAL A 13 -12.13 -14.63 -12.67
CA VAL A 13 -10.96 -15.33 -13.23
C VAL A 13 -11.34 -16.13 -14.46
N ARG A 14 -11.86 -15.54 -15.51
CA ARG A 14 -11.89 -16.11 -16.88
C ARG A 14 -12.20 -15.03 -17.93
N GLU A 15 -11.49 -13.93 -17.91
CA GLU A 15 -11.22 -13.24 -19.16
C GLU A 15 -9.77 -13.57 -19.53
N ASP A 16 -9.57 -14.14 -20.70
CA ASP A 16 -8.27 -14.28 -21.33
C ASP A 16 -7.71 -12.89 -21.56
N PHE A 17 -7.04 -12.34 -20.54
CA PHE A 17 -6.23 -11.14 -20.70
C PHE A 17 -5.05 -11.50 -21.60
N ALA A 18 -5.23 -11.34 -22.90
CA ALA A 18 -4.19 -11.61 -23.89
C ALA A 18 -2.90 -10.80 -23.62
N LYS A 19 -2.99 -9.71 -22.82
CA LYS A 19 -1.84 -8.94 -22.32
C LYS A 19 -2.19 -8.25 -21.01
N LEU A 20 -1.61 -8.72 -19.91
CA LEU A 20 -1.60 -7.97 -18.66
C LEU A 20 -0.55 -6.85 -18.70
N PRO A 21 -0.78 -5.70 -18.02
CA PRO A 21 0.26 -4.70 -17.87
C PRO A 21 1.41 -5.28 -17.04
N ARG A 22 2.64 -4.86 -17.34
CA ARG A 22 3.80 -5.24 -16.52
C ARG A 22 3.88 -4.44 -15.23
N HIS A 23 3.29 -3.25 -15.20
CA HIS A 23 3.30 -2.35 -14.07
C HIS A 23 1.93 -1.71 -13.89
N VAL A 24 1.43 -1.72 -12.66
CA VAL A 24 0.21 -1.04 -12.25
C VAL A 24 0.56 0.00 -11.18
N ALA A 25 0.00 1.20 -11.30
CA ALA A 25 0.12 2.24 -10.28
C ALA A 25 -1.26 2.66 -9.77
N ILE A 26 -1.39 2.78 -8.46
CA ILE A 26 -2.67 3.10 -7.79
C ILE A 26 -2.47 4.27 -6.83
N ILE A 27 -3.31 5.29 -6.95
CA ILE A 27 -3.43 6.36 -5.97
C ILE A 27 -4.49 5.96 -4.95
N MET A 28 -4.13 5.92 -3.68
CA MET A 28 -5.04 5.58 -2.58
C MET A 28 -5.90 6.79 -2.21
N ASP A 29 -6.91 7.07 -3.03
CA ASP A 29 -7.84 8.18 -2.82
C ASP A 29 -9.24 7.70 -2.43
N GLY A 30 -10.00 8.59 -1.78
CA GLY A 30 -11.40 8.36 -1.44
C GLY A 30 -11.67 7.75 -0.06
N ASN A 31 -10.67 7.39 0.71
CA ASN A 31 -10.83 6.77 2.04
C ASN A 31 -11.66 7.63 3.00
N GLY A 32 -11.44 8.95 3.05
CA GLY A 32 -12.24 9.87 3.86
C GLY A 32 -13.69 10.00 3.36
N ARG A 33 -13.90 10.05 2.05
CA ARG A 33 -15.25 10.07 1.44
C ARG A 33 -16.01 8.78 1.73
N TRP A 34 -15.33 7.65 1.65
CA TRP A 34 -15.87 6.34 1.99
C TRP A 34 -16.31 6.30 3.46
N ALA A 35 -15.44 6.72 4.39
CA ALA A 35 -15.76 6.79 5.82
C ALA A 35 -17.00 7.65 6.09
N LYS A 36 -17.06 8.85 5.50
CA LYS A 36 -18.21 9.75 5.62
C LYS A 36 -19.51 9.10 5.14
N LYS A 37 -19.48 8.41 3.99
CA LYS A 37 -20.64 7.68 3.44
C LYS A 37 -21.13 6.58 4.40
N HIS A 38 -20.22 5.95 5.12
CA HIS A 38 -20.53 4.88 6.09
C HIS A 38 -20.72 5.40 7.53
N LYS A 39 -20.78 6.72 7.72
CA LYS A 39 -20.92 7.35 9.06
C LYS A 39 -19.78 6.96 10.04
N LEU A 40 -18.59 6.75 9.51
CA LEU A 40 -17.39 6.41 10.24
C LEU A 40 -16.43 7.61 10.29
N ASN A 41 -15.48 7.59 11.22
CA ASN A 41 -14.40 8.56 11.24
C ASN A 41 -13.36 8.29 10.12
N VAL A 42 -12.56 9.31 9.79
CA VAL A 42 -11.58 9.25 8.70
C VAL A 42 -10.53 8.15 8.93
N ALA A 43 -10.10 7.93 10.17
CA ALA A 43 -9.13 6.89 10.52
C ALA A 43 -9.64 5.48 10.17
N MET A 44 -10.93 5.22 10.34
CA MET A 44 -11.54 3.94 9.91
C MET A 44 -11.54 3.79 8.39
N GLY A 45 -11.71 4.88 7.65
CA GLY A 45 -11.58 4.87 6.18
C GLY A 45 -10.16 4.52 5.74
N HIS A 46 -9.15 5.11 6.37
CA HIS A 46 -7.74 4.79 6.07
C HIS A 46 -7.42 3.33 6.41
N ARG A 47 -7.92 2.82 7.54
CA ARG A 47 -7.75 1.40 7.90
C ARG A 47 -8.38 0.48 6.85
N GLN A 48 -9.60 0.78 6.39
CA GLN A 48 -10.23 0.00 5.32
C GLN A 48 -9.43 0.06 4.01
N GLY A 49 -8.84 1.22 3.70
CA GLY A 49 -7.93 1.36 2.56
C GLY A 49 -6.72 0.42 2.64
N VAL A 50 -6.14 0.26 3.83
CA VAL A 50 -5.03 -0.68 4.06
C VAL A 50 -5.48 -2.14 3.88
N GLU A 51 -6.67 -2.52 4.37
CA GLU A 51 -7.21 -3.87 4.13
C GLU A 51 -7.39 -4.15 2.62
N THR A 52 -7.93 -3.16 1.89
CA THR A 52 -8.06 -3.26 0.43
C THR A 52 -6.69 -3.36 -0.25
N LEU A 53 -5.69 -2.62 0.23
CA LEU A 53 -4.32 -2.70 -0.29
C LEU A 53 -3.73 -4.11 -0.17
N ARG A 54 -3.94 -4.79 0.95
CA ARG A 54 -3.51 -6.18 1.14
C ARG A 54 -4.06 -7.10 0.05
N GLU A 55 -5.37 -6.98 -0.23
CA GLU A 55 -6.01 -7.76 -1.28
C GLU A 55 -5.46 -7.41 -2.67
N VAL A 56 -5.23 -6.12 -2.94
CA VAL A 56 -4.66 -5.66 -4.21
C VAL A 56 -3.25 -6.24 -4.42
N ILE A 57 -2.39 -6.20 -3.42
CA ILE A 57 -1.03 -6.78 -3.50
C ILE A 57 -1.10 -8.28 -3.82
N ARG A 58 -1.94 -9.03 -3.10
CA ARG A 58 -2.11 -10.47 -3.33
C ARG A 58 -2.60 -10.78 -4.75
N HIS A 59 -3.61 -10.07 -5.23
CA HIS A 59 -4.12 -10.26 -6.59
C HIS A 59 -3.11 -9.88 -7.66
N THR A 60 -2.33 -8.82 -7.43
CA THR A 60 -1.27 -8.38 -8.36
C THR A 60 -0.19 -9.46 -8.48
N ASP A 61 0.21 -10.07 -7.36
CA ASP A 61 1.15 -11.19 -7.35
C ASP A 61 0.56 -12.44 -8.02
N ASP A 62 -0.70 -12.79 -7.74
CA ASP A 62 -1.40 -13.92 -8.36
C ASP A 62 -1.47 -13.79 -9.89
N LEU A 63 -1.68 -12.56 -10.37
CA LEU A 63 -1.71 -12.22 -11.81
C LEU A 63 -0.32 -12.16 -12.46
N LYS A 64 0.76 -12.31 -11.68
CA LYS A 64 2.14 -12.24 -12.14
C LYS A 64 2.51 -10.90 -12.80
N ILE A 65 1.92 -9.82 -12.31
CA ILE A 65 2.32 -8.46 -12.66
C ILE A 65 3.68 -8.18 -12.02
N GLU A 66 4.60 -7.59 -12.77
CA GLU A 66 5.99 -7.44 -12.34
C GLU A 66 6.18 -6.34 -11.29
N ALA A 67 5.40 -5.26 -11.39
CA ALA A 67 5.51 -4.12 -10.47
C ALA A 67 4.15 -3.53 -10.10
N LEU A 68 3.99 -3.19 -8.82
CA LEU A 68 2.86 -2.45 -8.27
C LEU A 68 3.38 -1.20 -7.57
N THR A 69 2.90 -0.03 -7.98
CA THR A 69 3.21 1.24 -7.29
C THR A 69 1.97 1.74 -6.56
N ILE A 70 2.12 2.01 -5.27
CA ILE A 70 1.07 2.55 -4.41
C ILE A 70 1.44 3.97 -3.97
N TYR A 71 0.65 4.95 -4.36
CA TYR A 71 0.78 6.31 -3.89
C TYR A 71 0.03 6.46 -2.56
N ALA A 72 0.75 6.29 -1.45
CA ALA A 72 0.15 6.15 -0.13
C ALA A 72 0.16 7.46 0.68
N PHE A 73 1.24 8.26 0.59
CA PHE A 73 1.37 9.50 1.34
C PHE A 73 2.15 10.55 0.54
N SER A 74 1.47 11.65 0.17
CA SER A 74 2.08 12.74 -0.58
C SER A 74 2.68 13.82 0.34
N THR A 75 3.55 14.66 -0.23
CA THR A 75 4.09 15.84 0.48
C THR A 75 2.99 16.79 0.94
N GLU A 76 1.88 16.91 0.20
CA GLU A 76 0.73 17.73 0.55
C GLU A 76 -0.04 17.20 1.77
N ASN A 77 0.07 15.90 2.07
CA ASN A 77 -0.65 15.29 3.20
C ASN A 77 -0.15 15.78 4.56
N TRP A 78 1.05 16.36 4.65
CA TRP A 78 1.54 17.00 5.87
C TRP A 78 0.69 18.20 6.31
N ASN A 79 -0.11 18.80 5.40
CA ASN A 79 -1.05 19.89 5.69
C ASN A 79 -2.34 19.42 6.37
N ARG A 80 -2.53 18.12 6.57
CA ARG A 80 -3.68 17.57 7.31
C ARG A 80 -3.52 17.81 8.81
N SER A 81 -4.58 17.54 9.59
CA SER A 81 -4.49 17.64 11.04
C SER A 81 -3.40 16.70 11.60
N LYS A 82 -2.78 17.10 12.70
CA LYS A 82 -1.73 16.30 13.36
C LYS A 82 -2.23 14.91 13.75
N GLU A 83 -3.50 14.81 14.15
CA GLU A 83 -4.17 13.57 14.51
C GLU A 83 -4.30 12.64 13.30
N GLU A 84 -4.70 13.18 12.13
CA GLU A 84 -4.82 12.41 10.90
C GLU A 84 -3.45 11.94 10.40
N VAL A 85 -2.45 12.82 10.40
CA VAL A 85 -1.07 12.47 10.03
C VAL A 85 -0.52 11.39 10.97
N GLY A 86 -0.70 11.55 12.30
CA GLY A 86 -0.27 10.56 13.27
C GLY A 86 -0.93 9.19 13.07
N ALA A 87 -2.24 9.17 12.79
CA ALA A 87 -2.97 7.94 12.49
C ALA A 87 -2.47 7.26 11.21
N LEU A 88 -2.18 8.02 10.16
CA LEU A 88 -1.61 7.50 8.91
C LEU A 88 -0.21 6.91 9.13
N MET A 89 0.65 7.60 9.88
CA MET A 89 1.98 7.10 10.23
C MET A 89 1.91 5.79 11.02
N GLN A 90 0.97 5.69 11.96
CA GLN A 90 0.77 4.45 12.71
C GLN A 90 0.28 3.31 11.81
N LEU A 91 -0.63 3.58 10.86
CA LEU A 91 -1.10 2.58 9.91
C LEU A 91 0.02 2.06 9.00
N ILE A 92 0.95 2.91 8.58
CA ILE A 92 2.14 2.51 7.81
C ILE A 92 3.01 1.55 8.63
N LEU A 93 3.27 1.88 9.90
CA LEU A 93 4.02 1.00 10.79
C LEU A 93 3.34 -0.35 10.99
N ASP A 94 2.03 -0.31 11.25
CA ASP A 94 1.25 -1.53 11.51
C ASP A 94 1.21 -2.41 10.25
N PHE A 95 1.08 -1.81 9.07
CA PHE A 95 1.14 -2.51 7.80
C PHE A 95 2.46 -3.28 7.64
N PHE A 96 3.59 -2.59 7.75
CA PHE A 96 4.89 -3.28 7.58
C PHE A 96 5.12 -4.35 8.64
N LYS A 97 4.76 -4.11 9.90
CA LYS A 97 4.91 -5.10 10.97
C LYS A 97 4.05 -6.36 10.75
N SER A 98 2.84 -6.19 10.20
CA SER A 98 1.93 -7.31 9.99
C SER A 98 2.19 -8.06 8.69
N GLU A 99 2.68 -7.38 7.65
CA GLU A 99 2.76 -7.94 6.30
C GLU A 99 4.17 -8.37 5.89
N ILE A 100 5.21 -7.88 6.57
CA ILE A 100 6.59 -8.10 6.11
C ILE A 100 6.93 -9.59 5.94
N ASP A 101 6.50 -10.44 6.86
CA ASP A 101 6.82 -11.87 6.81
C ASP A 101 6.09 -12.56 5.64
N GLU A 102 4.80 -12.26 5.41
CA GLU A 102 4.07 -12.76 4.24
C GLU A 102 4.69 -12.26 2.92
N LEU A 103 5.09 -10.99 2.87
CA LEU A 103 5.72 -10.41 1.67
C LEU A 103 7.08 -11.08 1.39
N MET A 104 7.84 -11.41 2.43
CA MET A 104 9.10 -12.17 2.30
C MET A 104 8.85 -13.58 1.78
N GLU A 105 7.89 -14.32 2.36
CA GLU A 105 7.51 -15.66 1.91
C GLU A 105 7.06 -15.68 0.44
N LYS A 106 6.38 -14.63 -0.01
CA LYS A 106 5.94 -14.44 -1.40
C LYS A 106 7.02 -13.90 -2.32
N ASN A 107 8.24 -13.75 -1.86
CA ASN A 107 9.37 -13.21 -2.63
C ASN A 107 9.10 -11.80 -3.20
N VAL A 108 8.33 -10.97 -2.49
CA VAL A 108 8.05 -9.58 -2.88
C VAL A 108 9.22 -8.69 -2.53
N ARG A 109 9.69 -7.88 -3.49
CA ARG A 109 10.70 -6.84 -3.28
C ARG A 109 10.02 -5.52 -2.96
N ILE A 110 10.38 -4.90 -1.84
CA ILE A 110 9.82 -3.63 -1.38
C ILE A 110 10.80 -2.49 -1.71
N LEU A 111 10.27 -1.41 -2.29
CA LEU A 111 10.98 -0.16 -2.50
C LEU A 111 10.14 0.99 -1.96
N ILE A 112 10.75 1.83 -1.14
CA ILE A 112 10.12 3.04 -0.61
C ILE A 112 10.59 4.23 -1.42
N LEU A 113 9.68 4.83 -2.17
CA LEU A 113 9.93 6.00 -3.01
C LEU A 113 9.54 7.27 -2.26
N GLY A 114 10.43 8.26 -2.26
CA GLY A 114 10.28 9.53 -1.57
C GLY A 114 11.31 9.74 -0.47
N GLU A 115 11.24 10.88 0.18
CA GLU A 115 12.23 11.34 1.14
C GLU A 115 11.95 10.75 2.52
N LYS A 116 12.78 9.79 2.95
CA LYS A 116 12.59 9.02 4.20
C LYS A 116 13.05 9.78 5.45
N ASP A 117 13.92 10.77 5.30
CA ASP A 117 14.51 11.49 6.43
C ASP A 117 13.53 12.37 7.22
N VAL A 118 12.40 12.67 6.62
CA VAL A 118 11.31 13.43 7.28
C VAL A 118 10.53 12.61 8.31
N PHE A 119 10.64 11.28 8.25
CA PHE A 119 9.92 10.41 9.18
C PHE A 119 10.65 10.32 10.53
N PRO A 120 9.93 10.30 11.66
CA PRO A 120 10.53 10.07 12.98
C PRO A 120 11.31 8.74 13.00
N GLY A 121 12.37 8.67 13.82
CA GLY A 121 13.34 7.58 13.80
C GLY A 121 12.76 6.17 13.72
N LYS A 122 11.75 5.86 14.55
CA LYS A 122 11.12 4.53 14.58
C LYS A 122 10.40 4.18 13.26
N GLN A 123 9.71 5.13 12.64
CA GLN A 123 9.07 4.92 11.33
C GLN A 123 10.11 4.71 10.26
N ARG A 124 11.15 5.56 10.23
CA ARG A 124 12.25 5.45 9.29
C ARG A 124 12.96 4.10 9.40
N GLU A 125 13.24 3.63 10.61
CA GLU A 125 13.87 2.31 10.85
C GLU A 125 13.04 1.18 10.24
N VAL A 126 11.72 1.16 10.46
CA VAL A 126 10.82 0.14 9.91
C VAL A 126 10.81 0.17 8.38
N LEU A 127 10.82 1.36 7.75
CA LEU A 127 10.86 1.49 6.30
C LEU A 127 12.18 0.94 5.73
N ILE A 128 13.31 1.30 6.32
CA ILE A 128 14.64 0.84 5.90
C ILE A 128 14.77 -0.68 6.13
N GLU A 129 14.28 -1.19 7.24
CA GLU A 129 14.27 -2.62 7.53
C GLU A 129 13.48 -3.41 6.48
N ALA A 130 12.30 -2.93 6.10
CA ALA A 130 11.48 -3.57 5.06
C ALA A 130 12.20 -3.66 3.71
N GLU A 131 12.85 -2.58 3.27
CA GLU A 131 13.67 -2.58 2.05
C GLU A 131 14.85 -3.56 2.16
N ASN A 132 15.60 -3.51 3.26
CA ASN A 132 16.79 -4.35 3.46
C ASN A 132 16.42 -5.85 3.50
N ARG A 133 15.38 -6.21 4.23
CA ARG A 133 14.91 -7.60 4.32
C ARG A 133 14.50 -8.16 2.96
N SER A 134 13.88 -7.34 2.14
CA SER A 134 13.36 -7.77 0.82
C SER A 134 14.31 -7.54 -0.35
N ALA A 135 15.51 -7.00 -0.11
CA ALA A 135 16.45 -6.57 -1.16
C ALA A 135 16.86 -7.69 -2.14
N ALA A 136 16.94 -8.93 -1.66
CA ALA A 136 17.28 -10.10 -2.46
C ALA A 136 16.08 -10.75 -3.17
N ASN A 137 14.86 -10.30 -2.90
CA ASN A 137 13.66 -10.85 -3.50
C ASN A 137 13.55 -10.45 -4.98
N THR A 138 13.02 -11.35 -5.79
CA THR A 138 12.97 -11.26 -7.25
C THR A 138 11.56 -11.39 -7.84
N GLY A 139 10.54 -11.51 -7.00
CA GLY A 139 9.14 -11.57 -7.41
C GLY A 139 8.53 -10.20 -7.69
N LEU A 140 7.28 -9.99 -7.28
CA LEU A 140 6.60 -8.70 -7.42
C LEU A 140 7.44 -7.57 -6.80
N THR A 141 7.68 -6.49 -7.57
CA THR A 141 8.25 -5.26 -7.03
C THR A 141 7.13 -4.36 -6.53
N LEU A 142 7.06 -4.19 -5.20
CA LEU A 142 6.09 -3.31 -4.53
C LEU A 142 6.75 -1.97 -4.21
N ASN A 143 6.40 -0.94 -5.00
CA ASN A 143 6.83 0.44 -4.78
C ASN A 143 5.79 1.14 -3.90
N ILE A 144 6.21 1.71 -2.79
CA ILE A 144 5.33 2.48 -1.89
C ILE A 144 5.83 3.92 -1.84
N CYS A 145 5.06 4.84 -2.41
CA CYS A 145 5.37 6.26 -2.41
C CYS A 145 4.95 6.88 -1.07
N LEU A 146 5.94 7.30 -0.30
CA LEU A 146 5.79 7.94 1.02
C LEU A 146 6.55 9.26 1.04
N ASN A 147 5.89 10.32 1.47
CA ASN A 147 6.42 11.69 1.37
C ASN A 147 6.90 12.00 -0.04
N TYR A 148 6.11 11.60 -1.01
CA TYR A 148 6.41 11.69 -2.43
C TYR A 148 5.57 12.80 -3.08
N GLY A 149 6.19 13.61 -3.93
CA GLY A 149 5.51 14.68 -4.65
C GLY A 149 6.03 14.79 -6.06
N GLY A 150 5.14 14.89 -7.06
CA GLY A 150 5.54 14.95 -8.46
C GLY A 150 6.46 16.14 -8.82
N ARG A 151 6.36 17.26 -8.09
CA ARG A 151 7.29 18.39 -8.28
C ARG A 151 8.68 18.06 -7.77
N ALA A 152 8.82 17.40 -6.62
CA ALA A 152 10.10 16.99 -6.06
C ALA A 152 10.76 15.88 -6.89
N GLU A 153 9.97 15.09 -7.62
CA GLU A 153 10.50 14.08 -8.54
C GLU A 153 11.18 14.68 -9.77
N LEU A 154 10.72 15.87 -10.21
CA LEU A 154 11.20 16.53 -11.43
C LEU A 154 12.38 17.48 -11.18
N THR A 155 12.79 17.70 -9.94
CA THR A 155 13.87 18.61 -9.53
C THR A 155 15.05 17.87 -8.96
#